data_4f9576eb387cc837e9f40ba570ab354f
#
_entry.id   4f9576eb387cc837e9f40ba570ab354f
#
_cell.length_a   1.000
_cell.length_b   1.000
_cell.length_c   1.000
_cell.angle_alpha   90.00
_cell.angle_beta   90.00
_cell.angle_gamma   90.00
#
_symmetry.space_group_name_H-M   'P 1'
#
loop_
_entity.id
_entity.type
_entity.pdbx_description
1 polymer ?
#
loop_
_entity_poly.entity_id
_entity_poly.type
_entity_poly.pdbx_seq_one_letter_code
_entity_poly.pdbx_strand_id
1 'polypeptide(L)'
;MALTKYKLGELIKPCELKNDELKYNIPDVKGISIQKIFIETKANMEGVSLKPYYLVQPDDFAYVTVTSRNGEKITLAHNTTDKTYIVSSSYIVFRVNRTDLLLSDYLFMYFNRPEFDRYSRFNSWGSARETFSWEDMCDMDIELPSIEIQQKYVDVYNAMLANQQSYERGLDDLKLTCDAYIEDLRRRMPCERIGKYIEQIGRASCRERV
;
A
#
# COMPACT_ATOMS: atom_id res chain seq x y z
N MET A 1 27.18 -14.65 1.74
CA MET A 1 25.93 -15.03 2.42
C MET A 1 25.34 -16.19 1.64
N ALA A 2 24.99 -17.28 2.30
CA ALA A 2 24.29 -18.37 1.63
C ALA A 2 22.81 -17.99 1.59
N LEU A 3 22.22 -17.98 0.39
CA LEU A 3 20.78 -17.86 0.18
C LEU A 3 20.23 -19.27 -0.02
N THR A 4 19.06 -19.53 0.55
CA THR A 4 18.35 -20.81 0.36
C THR A 4 17.10 -20.52 -0.47
N LYS A 5 16.93 -21.33 -1.52
CA LYS A 5 15.80 -21.19 -2.44
C LYS A 5 14.62 -22.04 -1.96
N TYR A 6 13.42 -21.42 -2.00
CA TYR A 6 12.15 -22.05 -1.64
C TYR A 6 11.09 -21.72 -2.69
N LYS A 7 10.04 -22.53 -2.77
CA LYS A 7 8.77 -22.11 -3.37
C LYS A 7 7.98 -21.31 -2.35
N LEU A 8 7.41 -20.18 -2.75
CA LEU A 8 6.66 -19.33 -1.81
C LEU A 8 5.48 -20.09 -1.16
N GLY A 9 4.82 -20.99 -1.90
CA GLY A 9 3.75 -21.83 -1.38
C GLY A 9 4.16 -22.80 -0.26
N GLU A 10 5.45 -23.07 -0.06
CA GLU A 10 5.95 -23.84 1.09
C GLU A 10 5.97 -23.02 2.38
N LEU A 11 5.93 -21.69 2.25
CA LEU A 11 6.16 -20.73 3.32
C LEU A 11 4.89 -19.97 3.72
N ILE A 12 3.84 -19.96 2.89
CA ILE A 12 2.60 -19.26 3.10
C ILE A 12 1.41 -20.22 3.03
N LYS A 13 0.29 -19.81 3.66
CA LYS A 13 -0.97 -20.55 3.57
C LYS A 13 -2.16 -19.61 3.43
N PRO A 14 -3.22 -20.01 2.72
CA PRO A 14 -4.44 -19.23 2.64
C PRO A 14 -5.18 -19.21 3.98
N CYS A 15 -5.92 -18.13 4.23
CA CYS A 15 -6.77 -17.92 5.40
C CYS A 15 -8.21 -17.73 4.93
N GLU A 16 -9.09 -18.69 5.29
CA GLU A 16 -10.49 -18.71 4.84
C GLU A 16 -11.50 -18.35 5.95
N LEU A 17 -11.01 -17.73 7.02
CA LEU A 17 -11.86 -17.30 8.12
C LEU A 17 -12.81 -16.20 7.65
N LYS A 18 -14.11 -16.38 7.91
CA LYS A 18 -15.17 -15.44 7.52
C LYS A 18 -15.80 -14.77 8.74
N ASN A 19 -16.48 -13.66 8.47
CA ASN A 19 -17.24 -12.91 9.47
C ASN A 19 -18.63 -13.53 9.74
N ASP A 20 -18.69 -14.85 9.90
CA ASP A 20 -19.95 -15.61 10.02
C ASP A 20 -20.78 -15.17 11.22
N GLU A 21 -20.13 -14.81 12.33
CA GLU A 21 -20.75 -14.33 13.55
C GLU A 21 -21.10 -12.83 13.51
N LEU A 22 -20.82 -12.11 12.41
CA LEU A 22 -21.02 -10.67 12.25
C LEU A 22 -20.36 -9.84 13.38
N LYS A 23 -19.23 -10.30 13.88
CA LYS A 23 -18.46 -9.59 14.91
C LYS A 23 -17.89 -8.26 14.40
N TYR A 24 -17.57 -8.17 13.11
CA TYR A 24 -16.98 -7.01 12.46
C TYR A 24 -18.03 -6.31 11.60
N ASN A 25 -17.98 -4.96 11.57
CA ASN A 25 -18.97 -4.10 10.99
C ASN A 25 -18.39 -3.26 9.84
N ILE A 26 -19.19 -2.35 9.26
CA ILE A 26 -18.80 -1.50 8.13
C ILE A 26 -17.49 -0.73 8.37
N PRO A 27 -17.20 -0.15 9.55
CA PRO A 27 -15.90 0.53 9.79
C PRO A 27 -14.68 -0.38 9.67
N ASP A 28 -14.87 -1.70 9.83
CA ASP A 28 -13.79 -2.70 9.73
C ASP A 28 -13.56 -3.15 8.28
N VAL A 29 -14.46 -2.79 7.35
CA VAL A 29 -14.32 -3.11 5.94
C VAL A 29 -13.21 -2.27 5.32
N LYS A 30 -12.21 -2.95 4.77
CA LYS A 30 -11.09 -2.29 4.10
C LYS A 30 -11.01 -2.67 2.61
N GLY A 31 -10.54 -1.71 1.84
CA GLY A 31 -10.00 -1.93 0.52
C GLY A 31 -8.48 -1.90 0.56
N ILE A 32 -7.84 -2.19 -0.57
CA ILE A 32 -6.39 -2.07 -0.71
C ILE A 32 -6.09 -1.10 -1.87
N SER A 33 -5.17 -0.17 -1.64
CA SER A 33 -4.72 0.76 -2.66
C SER A 33 -3.58 0.17 -3.51
N ILE A 34 -3.30 0.80 -4.66
CA ILE A 34 -2.13 0.50 -5.48
C ILE A 34 -0.79 0.81 -4.76
N GLN A 35 -0.85 1.53 -3.65
CA GLN A 35 0.29 1.81 -2.78
C GLN A 35 0.55 0.68 -1.77
N LYS A 36 -0.19 -0.44 -1.91
CA LYS A 36 -0.08 -1.64 -1.07
C LYS A 36 -0.38 -1.39 0.41
N ILE A 37 -1.36 -0.52 0.68
CA ILE A 37 -1.86 -0.22 2.02
C ILE A 37 -3.37 -0.46 2.11
N PHE A 38 -3.84 -0.85 3.30
CA PHE A 38 -5.27 -0.90 3.59
C PHE A 38 -5.84 0.52 3.67
N ILE A 39 -6.97 0.73 3.02
CA ILE A 39 -7.71 2.00 2.99
C ILE A 39 -9.17 1.78 3.35
N GLU A 40 -9.87 2.83 3.75
CA GLU A 40 -11.32 2.79 3.93
C GLU A 40 -12.00 2.37 2.62
N THR A 41 -13.03 1.53 2.74
CA THR A 41 -13.79 1.12 1.55
C THR A 41 -14.49 2.32 0.92
N LYS A 42 -14.42 2.41 -0.41
CA LYS A 42 -15.16 3.42 -1.20
C LYS A 42 -16.47 2.87 -1.74
N ALA A 43 -16.76 1.59 -1.50
CA ALA A 43 -17.98 0.95 -1.96
C ALA A 43 -19.19 1.39 -1.12
N ASN A 44 -20.35 1.52 -1.75
CA ASN A 44 -21.60 1.66 -1.02
C ASN A 44 -21.90 0.34 -0.31
N MET A 45 -21.93 0.36 1.02
CA MET A 45 -22.13 -0.80 1.86
C MET A 45 -23.59 -0.95 2.33
N GLU A 46 -24.51 -0.09 1.87
CA GLU A 46 -25.91 -0.14 2.25
C GLU A 46 -26.55 -1.45 1.75
N GLY A 47 -27.15 -2.21 2.65
CA GLY A 47 -27.80 -3.50 2.34
C GLY A 47 -26.83 -4.65 2.01
N VAL A 48 -25.53 -4.47 2.10
CA VAL A 48 -24.54 -5.51 1.83
C VAL A 48 -24.35 -6.42 3.03
N SER A 49 -24.50 -7.75 2.82
CA SER A 49 -24.17 -8.73 3.86
C SER A 49 -22.68 -8.84 4.09
N LEU A 50 -22.22 -8.70 5.34
CA LEU A 50 -20.82 -8.83 5.72
C LEU A 50 -20.41 -10.26 6.11
N LYS A 51 -21.35 -11.23 6.14
CA LYS A 51 -21.06 -12.64 6.46
C LYS A 51 -20.01 -13.28 5.54
N PRO A 52 -20.05 -13.09 4.18
CA PRO A 52 -19.10 -13.74 3.28
C PRO A 52 -17.73 -13.06 3.26
N TYR A 53 -17.52 -12.00 4.04
CA TYR A 53 -16.25 -11.26 4.08
C TYR A 53 -15.19 -12.07 4.83
N TYR A 54 -13.98 -12.09 4.30
CA TYR A 54 -12.84 -12.73 4.94
C TYR A 54 -12.22 -11.84 6.01
N LEU A 55 -11.79 -12.46 7.10
CA LEU A 55 -11.06 -11.80 8.17
C LEU A 55 -9.59 -11.66 7.77
N VAL A 56 -9.04 -10.46 7.96
CA VAL A 56 -7.61 -10.16 7.84
C VAL A 56 -7.12 -9.85 9.25
N GLN A 57 -6.59 -10.85 9.92
CA GLN A 57 -6.06 -10.72 11.27
C GLN A 57 -4.72 -9.96 11.28
N PRO A 58 -4.23 -9.53 12.45
CA PRO A 58 -2.86 -9.03 12.56
C PRO A 58 -1.87 -9.99 11.89
N ASP A 59 -0.91 -9.44 11.17
CA ASP A 59 0.13 -10.16 10.42
C ASP A 59 -0.35 -10.93 9.16
N ASP A 60 -1.64 -10.83 8.81
CA ASP A 60 -2.16 -11.40 7.57
C ASP A 60 -1.91 -10.47 6.37
N PHE A 61 -1.83 -11.09 5.21
CA PHE A 61 -1.82 -10.43 3.91
C PHE A 61 -3.17 -10.57 3.22
N ALA A 62 -3.50 -9.58 2.40
CA ALA A 62 -4.62 -9.71 1.47
C ALA A 62 -4.23 -9.15 0.10
N TYR A 63 -4.71 -9.78 -0.99
CA TYR A 63 -4.50 -9.27 -2.33
C TYR A 63 -5.70 -9.54 -3.23
N VAL A 64 -5.81 -8.75 -4.30
CA VAL A 64 -6.81 -8.94 -5.36
C VAL A 64 -6.17 -9.69 -6.51
N THR A 65 -6.79 -10.78 -6.92
CA THR A 65 -6.29 -11.59 -8.06
C THR A 65 -6.35 -10.85 -9.39
N VAL A 66 -7.36 -9.97 -9.58
CA VAL A 66 -7.54 -9.20 -10.83
C VAL A 66 -6.50 -8.11 -10.94
N THR A 67 -5.61 -8.21 -11.93
CA THR A 67 -4.51 -7.28 -12.19
C THR A 67 -4.83 -6.23 -13.25
N SER A 68 -5.72 -6.53 -14.19
CA SER A 68 -6.03 -5.67 -15.35
C SER A 68 -6.55 -4.26 -15.04
N ARG A 69 -7.00 -4.00 -13.81
CA ARG A 69 -7.52 -2.68 -13.38
C ARG A 69 -6.51 -1.80 -12.67
N ASN A 70 -5.37 -2.34 -12.29
CA ASN A 70 -4.42 -1.70 -11.37
C ASN A 70 -3.15 -1.19 -12.06
N GLY A 71 -3.13 -1.15 -13.40
CA GLY A 71 -1.96 -0.77 -14.19
C GLY A 71 -0.82 -1.78 -14.01
N GLU A 72 0.37 -1.28 -13.62
CA GLU A 72 1.57 -2.11 -13.50
C GLU A 72 1.77 -2.75 -12.12
N LYS A 73 0.91 -2.42 -11.13
CA LYS A 73 1.07 -2.85 -9.75
C LYS A 73 -0.01 -3.83 -9.33
N ILE A 74 0.38 -4.88 -8.62
CA ILE A 74 -0.57 -5.75 -7.92
C ILE A 74 -1.11 -5.06 -6.66
N THR A 75 -2.41 -5.20 -6.42
CA THR A 75 -3.05 -4.71 -5.20
C THR A 75 -2.93 -5.74 -4.10
N LEU A 76 -1.95 -5.56 -3.22
CA LEU A 76 -1.62 -6.42 -2.08
C LEU A 76 -1.31 -5.55 -0.87
N ALA A 77 -1.67 -5.97 0.34
CA ALA A 77 -1.28 -5.29 1.58
C ALA A 77 -1.04 -6.28 2.71
N HIS A 78 -0.24 -5.86 3.69
CA HIS A 78 0.08 -6.55 4.94
C HIS A 78 -0.57 -5.82 6.11
N ASN A 79 -1.27 -6.54 6.98
CA ASN A 79 -1.88 -5.96 8.17
C ASN A 79 -0.86 -5.89 9.32
N THR A 80 -0.18 -4.76 9.43
CA THR A 80 0.80 -4.48 10.49
C THR A 80 0.17 -3.91 11.76
N THR A 81 -1.17 -3.88 11.85
CA THR A 81 -1.89 -3.34 13.02
C THR A 81 -2.39 -4.44 13.94
N ASP A 82 -2.76 -4.08 15.18
CA ASP A 82 -3.36 -5.00 16.14
C ASP A 82 -4.86 -5.27 15.88
N LYS A 83 -5.43 -4.62 14.84
CA LYS A 83 -6.84 -4.72 14.51
C LYS A 83 -7.09 -5.78 13.44
N THR A 84 -8.21 -6.48 13.56
CA THR A 84 -8.71 -7.34 12.48
C THR A 84 -9.56 -6.51 11.53
N TYR A 85 -9.28 -6.60 10.25
CA TYR A 85 -10.06 -6.02 9.16
C TYR A 85 -10.92 -7.09 8.49
N ILE A 86 -11.90 -6.67 7.70
CA ILE A 86 -12.63 -7.57 6.81
C ILE A 86 -12.54 -7.07 5.36
N VAL A 87 -12.38 -8.01 4.44
CA VAL A 87 -12.31 -7.75 3.01
C VAL A 87 -13.34 -8.60 2.25
N SER A 88 -13.79 -8.14 1.10
CA SER A 88 -14.78 -8.89 0.30
C SER A 88 -14.22 -10.21 -0.22
N SER A 89 -15.10 -11.10 -0.67
CA SER A 89 -14.74 -12.40 -1.25
C SER A 89 -13.90 -12.32 -2.55
N SER A 90 -13.69 -11.11 -3.07
CA SER A 90 -12.79 -10.88 -4.21
C SER A 90 -11.31 -10.88 -3.85
N TYR A 91 -11.00 -10.89 -2.56
CA TYR A 91 -9.62 -10.92 -2.04
C TYR A 91 -9.24 -12.33 -1.65
N ILE A 92 -7.97 -12.66 -1.81
CA ILE A 92 -7.35 -13.82 -1.17
C ILE A 92 -6.60 -13.31 0.06
N VAL A 93 -6.89 -13.92 1.21
CA VAL A 93 -6.19 -13.65 2.47
C VAL A 93 -5.24 -14.80 2.75
N PHE A 94 -4.02 -14.49 3.18
CA PHE A 94 -3.00 -15.50 3.48
C PHE A 94 -2.03 -15.01 4.55
N ARG A 95 -1.28 -15.93 5.14
CA ARG A 95 -0.24 -15.64 6.13
C ARG A 95 1.00 -16.49 5.92
N VAL A 96 2.10 -16.04 6.49
CA VAL A 96 3.31 -16.86 6.62
C VAL A 96 3.03 -17.98 7.63
N ASN A 97 3.27 -19.23 7.23
CA ASN A 97 3.13 -20.40 8.09
C ASN A 97 4.46 -20.94 8.61
N ARG A 98 5.58 -20.54 7.99
CA ARG A 98 6.95 -20.91 8.37
C ARG A 98 7.70 -19.69 8.88
N THR A 99 7.26 -19.21 10.05
CA THR A 99 7.88 -18.02 10.73
C THR A 99 9.31 -18.30 11.22
N ASP A 100 9.72 -19.57 11.22
CA ASP A 100 11.08 -20.02 11.46
C ASP A 100 12.02 -19.74 10.25
N LEU A 101 11.48 -19.56 9.05
CA LEU A 101 12.22 -19.34 7.81
C LEU A 101 11.98 -17.97 7.18
N LEU A 102 10.80 -17.40 7.38
CA LEU A 102 10.38 -16.16 6.72
C LEU A 102 9.64 -15.23 7.69
N LEU A 103 10.10 -14.00 7.78
CA LEU A 103 9.38 -12.92 8.49
C LEU A 103 8.35 -12.29 7.58
N SER A 104 7.14 -12.00 8.08
CA SER A 104 6.06 -11.36 7.33
C SER A 104 6.47 -9.97 6.81
N ASP A 105 7.13 -9.17 7.63
CA ASP A 105 7.63 -7.85 7.23
C ASP A 105 8.68 -7.96 6.10
N TYR A 106 9.57 -8.98 6.16
CA TYR A 106 10.54 -9.22 5.10
C TYR A 106 9.85 -9.63 3.80
N LEU A 107 8.82 -10.48 3.86
CA LEU A 107 8.01 -10.85 2.72
C LEU A 107 7.28 -9.62 2.14
N PHE A 108 6.77 -8.74 2.99
CA PHE A 108 6.14 -7.50 2.52
C PHE A 108 7.11 -6.57 1.81
N MET A 109 8.35 -6.45 2.30
CA MET A 109 9.41 -5.73 1.59
C MET A 109 9.67 -6.34 0.20
N TYR A 110 9.68 -7.67 0.10
CA TYR A 110 9.84 -8.37 -1.18
C TYR A 110 8.68 -8.03 -2.14
N PHE A 111 7.44 -8.03 -1.66
CA PHE A 111 6.26 -7.69 -2.44
C PHE A 111 6.22 -6.21 -2.87
N ASN A 112 6.90 -5.32 -2.16
CA ASN A 112 6.99 -3.91 -2.53
C ASN A 112 7.99 -3.63 -3.66
N ARG A 113 8.77 -4.62 -4.09
CA ARG A 113 9.75 -4.47 -5.17
C ARG A 113 9.06 -4.39 -6.53
N PRO A 114 9.55 -3.55 -7.45
CA PRO A 114 9.06 -3.50 -8.83
C PRO A 114 9.18 -4.84 -9.57
N GLU A 115 10.14 -5.68 -9.18
CA GLU A 115 10.34 -7.03 -9.74
C GLU A 115 9.14 -7.92 -9.47
N PHE A 116 8.55 -7.85 -8.27
CA PHE A 116 7.35 -8.61 -7.94
C PHE A 116 6.14 -8.12 -8.74
N ASP A 117 5.99 -6.81 -8.90
CA ASP A 117 4.91 -6.25 -9.73
C ASP A 117 5.04 -6.72 -11.19
N ARG A 118 6.25 -6.74 -11.75
CA ARG A 118 6.51 -7.28 -13.09
C ARG A 118 6.26 -8.78 -13.18
N TYR A 119 6.68 -9.56 -12.18
CA TYR A 119 6.45 -11.00 -12.11
C TYR A 119 4.95 -11.30 -12.08
N SER A 120 4.18 -10.66 -11.20
CA SER A 120 2.75 -10.87 -11.09
C SER A 120 2.02 -10.46 -12.36
N ARG A 121 2.46 -9.39 -13.03
CA ARG A 121 1.90 -8.96 -14.32
C ARG A 121 2.20 -9.97 -15.43
N PHE A 122 3.41 -10.46 -15.51
CA PHE A 122 3.83 -11.45 -16.51
C PHE A 122 3.08 -12.78 -16.35
N ASN A 123 2.82 -13.21 -15.11
CA ASN A 123 2.09 -14.45 -14.80
C ASN A 123 0.58 -14.20 -14.59
N SER A 124 0.02 -13.12 -15.13
CA SER A 124 -1.42 -12.84 -15.10
C SER A 124 -2.06 -13.28 -16.43
N TRP A 125 -3.09 -14.09 -16.36
CA TRP A 125 -3.74 -14.70 -17.51
C TRP A 125 -5.25 -14.39 -17.55
N GLY A 126 -5.82 -14.36 -18.74
CA GLY A 126 -7.26 -14.18 -18.96
C GLY A 126 -7.56 -13.26 -20.12
N SER A 127 -8.59 -13.59 -20.90
CA SER A 127 -8.97 -12.84 -22.12
C SER A 127 -9.75 -11.56 -21.84
N ALA A 128 -10.60 -11.55 -20.80
CA ALA A 128 -11.42 -10.39 -20.42
C ALA A 128 -10.93 -9.69 -19.14
N ARG A 129 -10.35 -10.44 -18.23
CA ARG A 129 -9.75 -9.95 -16.99
C ARG A 129 -8.52 -10.79 -16.70
N GLU A 130 -7.37 -10.15 -16.74
CA GLU A 130 -6.13 -10.80 -16.33
C GLU A 130 -6.14 -10.98 -14.81
N THR A 131 -5.77 -12.18 -14.38
CA THR A 131 -5.72 -12.56 -12.97
C THR A 131 -4.39 -13.22 -12.66
N PHE A 132 -3.78 -12.82 -11.55
CA PHE A 132 -2.66 -13.49 -10.92
C PHE A 132 -3.21 -14.45 -9.87
N SER A 133 -3.16 -15.74 -10.16
CA SER A 133 -3.78 -16.77 -9.34
C SER A 133 -3.01 -17.02 -8.04
N TRP A 134 -3.64 -17.71 -7.10
CA TRP A 134 -2.98 -18.18 -5.88
C TRP A 134 -1.88 -19.21 -6.20
N GLU A 135 -2.13 -20.05 -7.17
CA GLU A 135 -1.20 -21.06 -7.67
C GLU A 135 0.06 -20.42 -8.25
N ASP A 136 -0.10 -19.38 -9.08
CA ASP A 136 1.04 -18.63 -9.64
C ASP A 136 1.86 -17.93 -8.54
N MET A 137 1.21 -17.44 -7.48
CA MET A 137 1.90 -16.89 -6.32
C MET A 137 2.67 -17.97 -5.56
N CYS A 138 2.09 -19.14 -5.35
CA CYS A 138 2.73 -20.26 -4.66
C CYS A 138 3.92 -20.83 -5.45
N ASP A 139 3.86 -20.80 -6.77
CA ASP A 139 4.90 -21.28 -7.65
C ASP A 139 6.13 -20.38 -7.77
N MET A 140 6.04 -19.17 -7.20
CA MET A 140 7.14 -18.22 -7.23
C MET A 140 8.35 -18.75 -6.44
N ASP A 141 9.53 -18.67 -7.06
CA ASP A 141 10.79 -18.93 -6.40
C ASP A 141 11.23 -17.73 -5.56
N ILE A 142 11.59 -17.95 -4.31
CA ILE A 142 12.13 -16.93 -3.42
C ILE A 142 13.43 -17.41 -2.79
N GLU A 143 14.44 -16.53 -2.77
CA GLU A 143 15.73 -16.80 -2.14
C GLU A 143 15.80 -16.05 -0.81
N LEU A 144 15.96 -16.79 0.27
CA LEU A 144 15.92 -16.24 1.63
C LEU A 144 17.30 -16.34 2.31
N PRO A 145 17.76 -15.26 2.93
CA PRO A 145 18.83 -15.31 3.92
C PRO A 145 18.32 -15.86 5.26
N SER A 146 19.21 -16.05 6.23
CA SER A 146 18.80 -16.47 7.58
C SER A 146 17.88 -15.41 8.24
N ILE A 147 17.07 -15.86 9.20
CA ILE A 147 16.11 -15.00 9.92
C ILE A 147 16.78 -13.76 10.55
N GLU A 148 17.98 -13.94 11.12
CA GLU A 148 18.72 -12.82 11.74
C GLU A 148 19.11 -11.75 10.71
N ILE A 149 19.33 -12.16 9.48
CA ILE A 149 19.63 -11.23 8.39
C ILE A 149 18.34 -10.58 7.87
N GLN A 150 17.26 -11.35 7.74
CA GLN A 150 15.95 -10.78 7.40
C GLN A 150 15.56 -9.70 8.41
N GLN A 151 15.70 -9.97 9.72
CA GLN A 151 15.39 -8.99 10.76
C GLN A 151 16.20 -7.70 10.61
N LYS A 152 17.50 -7.79 10.32
CA LYS A 152 18.32 -6.58 10.09
C LYS A 152 17.82 -5.75 8.92
N TYR A 153 17.36 -6.38 7.83
CA TYR A 153 16.76 -5.65 6.71
C TYR A 153 15.45 -4.98 7.10
N VAL A 154 14.59 -5.69 7.84
CA VAL A 154 13.33 -5.14 8.36
C VAL A 154 13.60 -3.94 9.27
N ASP A 155 14.55 -4.04 10.19
CA ASP A 155 14.91 -2.96 11.11
C ASP A 155 15.37 -1.71 10.35
N VAL A 156 16.24 -1.87 9.34
CA VAL A 156 16.70 -0.76 8.49
C VAL A 156 15.54 -0.16 7.71
N TYR A 157 14.69 -0.99 7.11
CA TYR A 157 13.53 -0.53 6.34
C TYR A 157 12.56 0.28 7.21
N ASN A 158 12.23 -0.22 8.40
CA ASN A 158 11.35 0.46 9.34
C ASN A 158 11.96 1.79 9.84
N ALA A 159 13.27 1.83 10.08
CA ALA A 159 13.98 3.06 10.42
C ALA A 159 13.92 4.10 9.29
N MET A 160 14.05 3.66 8.03
CA MET A 160 13.91 4.55 6.86
C MET A 160 12.49 5.09 6.72
N LEU A 161 11.46 4.26 6.91
CA LEU A 161 10.05 4.69 6.90
C LEU A 161 9.76 5.70 8.02
N ALA A 162 10.22 5.43 9.23
CA ALA A 162 10.06 6.35 10.35
C ALA A 162 10.74 7.70 10.10
N ASN A 163 11.93 7.68 9.48
CA ASN A 163 12.65 8.88 9.07
C ASN A 163 11.88 9.67 8.00
N GLN A 164 11.38 9.00 6.97
CA GLN A 164 10.53 9.63 5.94
C GLN A 164 9.32 10.31 6.57
N GLN A 165 8.57 9.62 7.43
CA GLN A 165 7.41 10.17 8.11
C GLN A 165 7.75 11.37 9.00
N SER A 166 8.95 11.36 9.60
CA SER A 166 9.43 12.50 10.39
C SER A 166 9.69 13.73 9.52
N TYR A 167 10.30 13.55 8.34
CA TYR A 167 10.50 14.64 7.38
C TYR A 167 9.17 15.16 6.82
N GLU A 168 8.23 14.30 6.47
CA GLU A 168 6.92 14.70 5.97
C GLU A 168 6.17 15.57 7.00
N ARG A 169 6.17 15.15 8.27
CA ARG A 169 5.59 15.96 9.37
C ARG A 169 6.33 17.29 9.55
N GLY A 170 7.64 17.30 9.47
CA GLY A 170 8.44 18.52 9.55
C GLY A 170 8.14 19.51 8.42
N LEU A 171 7.83 19.03 7.21
CA LEU A 171 7.38 19.87 6.10
C LEU A 171 6.03 20.51 6.36
N ASP A 172 5.08 19.77 6.94
CA ASP A 172 3.75 20.31 7.29
C ASP A 172 3.86 21.38 8.37
N ASP A 173 4.69 21.16 9.40
CA ASP A 173 4.96 22.15 10.44
C ASP A 173 5.62 23.41 9.88
N LEU A 174 6.57 23.26 8.96
CA LEU A 174 7.23 24.38 8.28
C LEU A 174 6.24 25.17 7.43
N LYS A 175 5.38 24.50 6.69
CA LYS A 175 4.30 25.14 5.91
C LYS A 175 3.38 25.95 6.81
N LEU A 176 2.91 25.37 7.92
CA LEU A 176 2.06 26.06 8.89
C LEU A 176 2.75 27.31 9.45
N THR A 177 4.04 27.21 9.75
CA THR A 177 4.85 28.35 10.24
C THR A 177 4.96 29.45 9.18
N CYS A 178 5.21 29.09 7.92
CA CYS A 178 5.28 30.03 6.82
C CYS A 178 3.93 30.74 6.59
N ASP A 179 2.83 29.98 6.60
CA ASP A 179 1.48 30.54 6.43
C ASP A 179 1.13 31.51 7.55
N ALA A 180 1.43 31.14 8.80
CA ALA A 180 1.23 32.02 9.96
C ALA A 180 2.07 33.30 9.86
N TYR A 181 3.32 33.20 9.41
CA TYR A 181 4.21 34.36 9.23
C TYR A 181 3.72 35.29 8.12
N ILE A 182 3.28 34.74 7.00
CA ILE A 182 2.68 35.50 5.90
C ILE A 182 1.41 36.24 6.35
N GLU A 183 0.58 35.59 7.13
CA GLU A 183 -0.64 36.20 7.68
C GLU A 183 -0.33 37.34 8.68
N ASP A 184 0.70 37.16 9.50
CA ASP A 184 1.19 38.21 10.41
C ASP A 184 1.74 39.42 9.64
N LEU A 185 2.52 39.18 8.58
CA LEU A 185 3.01 40.24 7.68
C LEU A 185 1.86 41.01 7.03
N ARG A 186 0.83 40.31 6.57
CA ARG A 186 -0.38 40.93 5.97
C ARG A 186 -1.07 41.90 6.95
N ARG A 187 -1.06 41.61 8.23
CA ARG A 187 -1.67 42.47 9.30
C ARG A 187 -0.82 43.69 9.63
N ARG A 188 0.51 43.55 9.55
CA ARG A 188 1.45 44.58 9.98
C ARG A 188 1.97 45.47 8.86
N MET A 189 1.99 44.98 7.61
CA MET A 189 2.59 45.69 6.50
C MET A 189 1.53 46.23 5.54
N PRO A 190 1.74 47.42 4.95
CA PRO A 190 0.87 47.92 3.90
C PRO A 190 0.92 47.01 2.68
N CYS A 191 -0.24 46.61 2.19
CA CYS A 191 -0.35 45.72 1.01
C CYS A 191 -0.63 46.53 -0.24
N GLU A 192 0.11 46.27 -1.31
CA GLU A 192 -0.17 46.76 -2.66
C GLU A 192 -0.88 45.70 -3.51
N ARG A 193 -1.70 46.14 -4.47
CA ARG A 193 -2.36 45.21 -5.39
C ARG A 193 -1.35 44.62 -6.37
N ILE A 194 -1.25 43.33 -6.39
CA ILE A 194 -0.33 42.56 -7.24
C ILE A 194 -0.58 42.74 -8.75
N GLY A 195 -1.80 43.18 -9.14
CA GLY A 195 -2.18 43.43 -10.54
C GLY A 195 -1.27 44.41 -11.28
N LYS A 196 -0.63 45.37 -10.58
CA LYS A 196 0.33 46.28 -11.18
C LYS A 196 1.57 45.54 -11.78
N TYR A 197 1.91 44.36 -11.21
CA TYR A 197 3.11 43.58 -11.54
C TYR A 197 2.79 42.44 -12.52
N ILE A 198 1.55 41.92 -12.51
CA ILE A 198 1.15 40.76 -13.34
C ILE A 198 0.82 41.15 -14.78
N GLU A 199 0.34 42.36 -15.06
CA GLU A 199 0.05 42.82 -16.43
C GLU A 199 1.31 42.84 -17.37
N GLN A 200 2.50 43.00 -16.81
CA GLN A 200 3.75 42.96 -17.59
C GLN A 200 4.21 41.53 -17.95
N ILE A 201 3.90 40.54 -17.15
CA ILE A 201 4.28 39.14 -17.37
C ILE A 201 3.39 38.48 -18.43
N GLY A 202 2.10 38.76 -18.44
CA GLY A 202 1.12 38.19 -19.40
C GLY A 202 1.33 38.60 -20.85
N ARG A 203 1.95 39.76 -21.13
CA ARG A 203 2.25 40.22 -22.51
C ARG A 203 3.50 39.61 -23.13
N ALA A 204 4.45 39.11 -22.34
CA ALA A 204 5.66 38.47 -22.83
C ALA A 204 5.44 37.02 -23.29
N SER A 205 4.52 36.27 -22.68
CA SER A 205 4.29 34.84 -22.98
C SER A 205 3.42 34.58 -24.21
N CYS A 206 2.68 35.56 -24.71
CA CYS A 206 1.81 35.43 -25.90
C CYS A 206 2.49 35.70 -27.24
N ARG A 207 3.75 36.17 -27.27
CA ARG A 207 4.49 36.52 -28.52
C ARG A 207 5.46 35.47 -29.02
N GLU A 208 5.69 34.37 -28.28
CA GLU A 208 6.66 33.34 -28.68
C GLU A 208 6.02 32.01 -29.16
N ARG A 209 4.76 32.05 -29.63
CA ARG A 209 4.19 30.91 -30.37
C ARG A 209 3.67 31.38 -31.73
N VAL A 210 4.57 31.53 -32.64
CA VAL A 210 4.36 31.44 -34.10
C VAL A 210 5.45 30.53 -34.64
#